data_578e39618a7a8efe9512a1528e3e3a26
#
_entry.id   578e39618a7a8efe9512a1528e3e3a26
#
_cell.length_a   1.000
_cell.length_b   1.000
_cell.length_c   1.000
_cell.angle_alpha   90.00
_cell.angle_beta   90.00
_cell.angle_gamma   90.00
#
_symmetry.space_group_name_H-M   'P 1'
#
loop_
_entity.id
_entity.type
_entity.pdbx_description
1 polymer ?
#
loop_
_entity_poly.entity_id
_entity_poly.type
_entity_poly.pdbx_seq_one_letter_code
_entity_poly.pdbx_strand_id
1 'polypeptide(L)'
;MNPTEPTWRSYVVETLQPIFSPKQCQMAIDKGMSLKKETAAVGMGNPDGSGVDTKKRITTISWIPFKDMPEMYRDIEKTMLQANNNHFGFEGMRLTEAAQFTHYLTGGFYDWHMDNDVQGKHQPPVRKISMTLLLSDPSTFEGGELEIMSKGKTAKLKQGQAIFFASWLQHRVKPVTRGERKSLVMWFGGPSFK
;
A
#
# COMPACT_ATOMS: atom_id res chain seq x y z
N MET A 1 -33.01 18.02 -9.43
CA MET A 1 -31.93 18.20 -8.44
C MET A 1 -31.04 16.98 -8.53
N ASN A 2 -29.80 17.14 -8.91
CA ASN A 2 -28.85 16.04 -8.74
C ASN A 2 -28.69 15.79 -7.24
N PRO A 3 -28.80 14.55 -6.77
CA PRO A 3 -28.50 14.27 -5.38
C PRO A 3 -27.05 14.70 -5.12
N THR A 4 -26.86 15.54 -4.13
CA THR A 4 -25.52 15.89 -3.68
C THR A 4 -24.80 14.62 -3.28
N GLU A 5 -23.53 14.48 -3.70
CA GLU A 5 -22.71 13.34 -3.26
C GLU A 5 -22.68 13.28 -1.73
N PRO A 6 -22.74 12.07 -1.17
CA PRO A 6 -22.70 11.92 0.27
C PRO A 6 -21.44 12.55 0.85
N THR A 7 -21.56 13.39 1.86
CA THR A 7 -20.43 14.07 2.52
C THR A 7 -19.47 13.10 3.23
N TRP A 8 -19.87 11.85 3.43
CA TRP A 8 -19.07 10.80 4.06
C TRP A 8 -18.09 10.08 3.12
N ARG A 9 -18.18 10.28 1.79
CA ARG A 9 -17.18 9.72 0.86
C ARG A 9 -15.79 10.24 1.19
N SER A 10 -14.82 9.32 1.22
CA SER A 10 -13.42 9.65 1.48
C SER A 10 -12.53 8.85 0.52
N TYR A 11 -11.48 9.50 0.04
CA TYR A 11 -10.43 8.83 -0.73
C TYR A 11 -9.27 8.32 0.14
N VAL A 12 -9.45 8.32 1.46
CA VAL A 12 -8.52 7.72 2.43
C VAL A 12 -9.35 7.06 3.53
N VAL A 13 -9.21 5.76 3.68
CA VAL A 13 -10.01 4.92 4.57
C VAL A 13 -9.11 3.99 5.38
N GLU A 14 -9.17 4.10 6.70
CA GLU A 14 -8.50 3.18 7.63
C GLU A 14 -9.48 2.10 8.08
N THR A 15 -9.03 0.85 8.20
CA THR A 15 -9.87 -0.20 8.78
C THR A 15 -10.07 0.03 10.28
N LEU A 16 -11.28 -0.11 10.76
CA LEU A 16 -11.59 0.05 12.20
C LEU A 16 -10.98 -1.08 13.04
N GLN A 17 -10.92 -2.28 12.47
CA GLN A 17 -10.34 -3.46 13.09
C GLN A 17 -9.22 -4.02 12.20
N PRO A 18 -8.27 -4.77 12.77
CA PRO A 18 -7.27 -5.49 11.99
C PRO A 18 -7.93 -6.45 11.00
N ILE A 19 -7.43 -6.46 9.75
CA ILE A 19 -7.77 -7.48 8.74
C ILE A 19 -7.09 -8.79 9.12
N PHE A 20 -5.86 -8.71 9.65
CA PHE A 20 -5.05 -9.85 10.06
C PHE A 20 -4.85 -9.88 11.57
N SER A 21 -4.98 -11.08 12.13
CA SER A 21 -4.49 -11.37 13.48
C SER A 21 -2.95 -11.29 13.53
N PRO A 22 -2.34 -11.14 14.71
CA PRO A 22 -0.86 -11.19 14.85
C PRO A 22 -0.24 -12.44 14.22
N LYS A 23 -0.90 -13.60 14.33
CA LYS A 23 -0.46 -14.86 13.70
C LYS A 23 -0.43 -14.77 12.19
N GLN A 24 -1.48 -14.20 11.57
CA GLN A 24 -1.53 -14.01 10.12
C GLN A 24 -0.49 -12.98 9.66
N CYS A 25 -0.25 -11.91 10.43
CA CYS A 25 0.84 -10.97 10.17
C CYS A 25 2.19 -11.69 10.17
N GLN A 26 2.46 -12.55 11.15
CA GLN A 26 3.71 -13.32 11.22
C GLN A 26 3.86 -14.25 10.02
N MET A 27 2.80 -14.96 9.63
CA MET A 27 2.82 -15.82 8.44
C MET A 27 3.17 -15.02 7.16
N ALA A 28 2.61 -13.82 7.01
CA ALA A 28 2.93 -12.94 5.87
C ALA A 28 4.38 -12.43 5.94
N ILE A 29 4.90 -12.12 7.11
CA ILE A 29 6.30 -11.74 7.34
C ILE A 29 7.23 -12.91 6.96
N ASP A 30 6.98 -14.09 7.49
CA ASP A 30 7.82 -15.28 7.24
C ASP A 30 7.85 -15.59 5.74
N LYS A 31 6.69 -15.51 5.07
CA LYS A 31 6.60 -15.70 3.63
C LYS A 31 7.39 -14.65 2.88
N GLY A 32 7.15 -13.36 3.13
CA GLY A 32 7.85 -12.26 2.47
C GLY A 32 9.38 -12.33 2.68
N MET A 33 9.81 -12.69 3.88
CA MET A 33 11.24 -12.85 4.21
C MET A 33 11.90 -14.04 3.52
N SER A 34 11.14 -15.10 3.20
CA SER A 34 11.65 -16.31 2.53
C SER A 34 11.82 -16.15 1.02
N LEU A 35 11.20 -15.13 0.43
CA LEU A 35 11.26 -14.89 -1.00
C LEU A 35 12.50 -14.10 -1.42
N LYS A 36 12.80 -14.13 -2.73
CA LYS A 36 13.88 -13.33 -3.30
C LYS A 36 13.65 -11.85 -2.99
N LYS A 37 14.63 -11.24 -2.34
CA LYS A 37 14.61 -9.80 -2.03
C LYS A 37 15.16 -9.01 -3.20
N GLU A 38 14.52 -7.86 -3.43
CA GLU A 38 14.95 -6.88 -4.43
C GLU A 38 15.11 -5.53 -3.75
N THR A 39 16.11 -4.74 -4.18
CA THR A 39 16.14 -3.32 -3.84
C THR A 39 15.01 -2.64 -4.60
N ALA A 40 14.14 -1.94 -3.88
CA ALA A 40 12.98 -1.38 -4.52
C ALA A 40 13.33 -0.26 -5.50
N ALA A 41 12.86 -0.40 -6.74
CA ALA A 41 12.94 0.64 -7.75
C ALA A 41 11.96 1.80 -7.46
N VAL A 42 12.25 2.98 -8.04
CA VAL A 42 11.41 4.17 -7.97
C VAL A 42 11.01 4.57 -9.38
N GLY A 43 9.71 4.49 -9.69
CA GLY A 43 9.15 5.03 -10.94
C GLY A 43 9.82 4.52 -12.23
N MET A 44 9.72 5.32 -13.28
CA MET A 44 10.38 5.05 -14.57
C MET A 44 11.87 5.42 -14.49
N GLY A 45 12.65 4.45 -14.09
CA GLY A 45 14.11 4.29 -14.26
C GLY A 45 15.01 5.53 -14.19
N ASN A 46 16.10 5.38 -13.46
CA ASN A 46 17.27 6.26 -13.59
C ASN A 46 17.86 6.16 -15.02
N PRO A 47 18.68 7.12 -15.44
CA PRO A 47 19.41 7.06 -16.71
C PRO A 47 20.26 5.79 -16.90
N ASP A 48 20.62 5.11 -15.80
CA ASP A 48 21.36 3.83 -15.82
C ASP A 48 20.44 2.60 -16.00
N GLY A 49 19.12 2.80 -16.11
CA GLY A 49 18.12 1.73 -16.28
C GLY A 49 17.84 0.92 -15.02
N SER A 50 18.49 1.19 -13.87
CA SER A 50 18.33 0.42 -12.63
C SER A 50 16.99 0.66 -11.94
N GLY A 51 16.40 1.83 -12.14
CA GLY A 51 15.20 2.27 -11.41
C GLY A 51 15.40 2.46 -9.90
N VAL A 52 16.62 2.28 -9.38
CA VAL A 52 16.95 2.43 -7.96
C VAL A 52 17.46 3.84 -7.68
N ASP A 53 16.75 4.60 -6.85
CA ASP A 53 17.16 5.92 -6.38
C ASP A 53 17.16 5.94 -4.84
N THR A 54 18.33 5.77 -4.25
CA THR A 54 18.49 5.75 -2.78
C THR A 54 18.26 7.10 -2.12
N LYS A 55 18.14 8.20 -2.87
CA LYS A 55 17.72 9.50 -2.36
C LYS A 55 16.21 9.58 -2.20
N LYS A 56 15.47 8.72 -2.91
CA LYS A 56 14.01 8.66 -2.87
C LYS A 56 13.47 7.47 -2.09
N ARG A 57 14.19 6.33 -2.09
CA ARG A 57 13.70 5.11 -1.44
C ARG A 57 14.85 4.24 -0.94
N ILE A 58 14.78 3.85 0.34
CA ILE A 58 15.66 2.84 0.96
C ILE A 58 14.76 1.79 1.60
N THR A 59 14.53 0.68 0.91
CA THR A 59 13.75 -0.48 1.39
C THR A 59 14.06 -1.70 0.56
N THR A 60 13.92 -2.87 1.13
CA THR A 60 13.88 -4.13 0.38
C THR A 60 12.44 -4.58 0.20
N ILE A 61 12.17 -5.21 -0.93
CA ILE A 61 10.87 -5.75 -1.26
C ILE A 61 10.97 -7.20 -1.70
N SER A 62 9.85 -7.91 -1.58
CA SER A 62 9.62 -9.18 -2.27
C SER A 62 8.16 -9.27 -2.69
N TRP A 63 7.86 -10.11 -3.67
CA TRP A 63 6.52 -10.25 -4.23
C TRP A 63 5.94 -11.60 -3.82
N ILE A 64 4.86 -11.59 -3.03
CA ILE A 64 4.19 -12.80 -2.57
C ILE A 64 3.26 -13.29 -3.69
N PRO A 65 3.48 -14.48 -4.31
CA PRO A 65 2.60 -14.97 -5.34
C PRO A 65 1.20 -15.27 -4.80
N PHE A 66 0.17 -15.08 -5.63
CA PHE A 66 -1.23 -15.36 -5.28
C PHE A 66 -1.46 -16.78 -4.74
N LYS A 67 -0.83 -17.75 -5.37
CA LYS A 67 -0.95 -19.18 -5.01
C LYS A 67 -0.39 -19.51 -3.62
N ASP A 68 0.52 -18.68 -3.11
CA ASP A 68 1.24 -18.98 -1.87
C ASP A 68 0.46 -18.57 -0.62
N MET A 69 -0.45 -17.59 -0.73
CA MET A 69 -1.27 -17.10 0.37
C MET A 69 -2.70 -16.75 -0.09
N PRO A 70 -3.47 -17.67 -0.67
CA PRO A 70 -4.77 -17.36 -1.28
C PRO A 70 -5.79 -16.79 -0.29
N GLU A 71 -5.77 -17.22 0.97
CA GLU A 71 -6.68 -16.68 2.00
C GLU A 71 -6.37 -15.22 2.34
N MET A 72 -5.09 -14.86 2.41
CA MET A 72 -4.64 -13.49 2.59
C MET A 72 -5.24 -12.57 1.49
N TYR A 73 -5.12 -12.99 0.25
CA TYR A 73 -5.64 -12.23 -0.89
C TYR A 73 -7.15 -12.08 -0.85
N ARG A 74 -7.86 -13.16 -0.54
CA ARG A 74 -9.33 -13.15 -0.40
C ARG A 74 -9.80 -12.17 0.68
N ASP A 75 -9.17 -12.18 1.85
CA ASP A 75 -9.57 -11.34 2.97
C ASP A 75 -9.29 -9.85 2.70
N ILE A 76 -8.17 -9.55 2.06
CA ILE A 76 -7.82 -8.19 1.64
C ILE A 76 -8.77 -7.71 0.54
N GLU A 77 -9.02 -8.51 -0.51
CA GLU A 77 -9.90 -8.13 -1.60
C GLU A 77 -11.33 -7.88 -1.12
N LYS A 78 -11.85 -8.74 -0.24
CA LYS A 78 -13.15 -8.53 0.41
C LYS A 78 -13.22 -7.18 1.13
N THR A 79 -12.18 -6.85 1.90
CA THR A 79 -12.11 -5.58 2.64
C THR A 79 -12.01 -4.39 1.69
N MET A 80 -11.21 -4.51 0.63
CA MET A 80 -11.10 -3.48 -0.42
C MET A 80 -12.45 -3.24 -1.11
N LEU A 81 -13.19 -4.29 -1.48
CA LEU A 81 -14.50 -4.15 -2.10
C LEU A 81 -15.50 -3.43 -1.19
N GLN A 82 -15.47 -3.72 0.12
CA GLN A 82 -16.28 -2.99 1.10
C GLN A 82 -15.88 -1.51 1.19
N ALA A 83 -14.58 -1.22 1.26
CA ALA A 83 -14.07 0.15 1.28
C ALA A 83 -14.44 0.90 -0.01
N ASN A 84 -14.31 0.24 -1.16
CA ASN A 84 -14.68 0.81 -2.44
C ASN A 84 -16.19 1.15 -2.50
N ASN A 85 -17.05 0.22 -2.11
CA ASN A 85 -18.51 0.44 -2.14
C ASN A 85 -18.95 1.56 -1.20
N ASN A 86 -18.31 1.69 -0.04
CA ASN A 86 -18.69 2.67 0.97
C ASN A 86 -18.08 4.05 0.74
N HIS A 87 -16.90 4.15 0.10
CA HIS A 87 -16.11 5.38 0.10
C HIS A 87 -15.62 5.82 -1.29
N PHE A 88 -15.06 4.92 -2.10
CA PHE A 88 -14.44 5.32 -3.38
C PHE A 88 -15.43 5.33 -4.54
N GLY A 89 -16.24 4.29 -4.67
CA GLY A 89 -17.26 4.17 -5.71
C GLY A 89 -16.69 3.92 -7.13
N PHE A 90 -15.51 3.31 -7.25
CA PHE A 90 -14.94 2.97 -8.54
C PHE A 90 -15.57 1.70 -9.11
N GLU A 91 -15.82 1.68 -10.43
CA GLU A 91 -16.34 0.54 -11.15
C GLU A 91 -15.24 -0.44 -11.56
N GLY A 92 -15.60 -1.73 -11.65
CA GLY A 92 -14.75 -2.79 -12.20
C GLY A 92 -13.44 -3.02 -11.44
N MET A 93 -13.43 -2.73 -10.13
CA MET A 93 -12.26 -2.89 -9.27
C MET A 93 -11.91 -4.35 -9.07
N ARG A 94 -10.63 -4.66 -9.22
CA ARG A 94 -10.08 -6.00 -9.00
C ARG A 94 -8.62 -5.93 -8.55
N LEU A 95 -8.18 -7.02 -7.99
CA LEU A 95 -6.76 -7.24 -7.72
C LEU A 95 -6.00 -7.39 -9.05
N THR A 96 -4.94 -6.64 -9.22
CA THR A 96 -4.19 -6.59 -10.50
C THR A 96 -2.75 -7.05 -10.37
N GLU A 97 -2.18 -7.01 -9.17
CA GLU A 97 -0.77 -7.28 -8.93
C GLU A 97 -0.59 -8.14 -7.68
N ALA A 98 0.51 -8.89 -7.63
CA ALA A 98 0.90 -9.59 -6.42
C ALA A 98 1.19 -8.61 -5.28
N ALA A 99 1.01 -9.06 -4.03
CA ALA A 99 1.31 -8.25 -2.86
C ALA A 99 2.81 -7.99 -2.76
N GLN A 100 3.18 -6.72 -2.62
CA GLN A 100 4.55 -6.31 -2.33
C GLN A 100 4.76 -6.33 -0.82
N PHE A 101 5.56 -7.28 -0.34
CA PHE A 101 6.08 -7.24 1.01
C PHE A 101 7.20 -6.20 1.05
N THR A 102 7.10 -5.24 1.97
CA THR A 102 8.11 -4.19 2.14
C THR A 102 8.78 -4.30 3.49
N HIS A 103 10.10 -4.17 3.52
CA HIS A 103 10.91 -4.27 4.73
C HIS A 103 11.83 -3.05 4.82
N TYR A 104 11.55 -2.19 5.80
CA TYR A 104 12.33 -1.01 6.14
C TYR A 104 13.15 -1.30 7.40
N LEU A 105 14.45 -1.23 7.29
CA LEU A 105 15.39 -1.21 8.40
C LEU A 105 15.51 0.22 8.95
N THR A 106 16.20 0.39 10.07
CA THR A 106 16.57 1.72 10.58
C THR A 106 17.27 2.54 9.49
N GLY A 107 16.81 3.77 9.26
CA GLY A 107 17.19 4.63 8.15
C GLY A 107 16.38 4.43 6.86
N GLY A 108 15.62 3.34 6.77
CA GLY A 108 14.78 3.06 5.60
C GLY A 108 13.60 4.02 5.47
N PHE A 109 13.29 4.45 4.26
CA PHE A 109 12.20 5.39 3.95
C PHE A 109 11.73 5.25 2.50
N TYR A 110 10.63 5.92 2.18
CA TYR A 110 10.18 6.17 0.81
C TYR A 110 9.59 7.58 0.74
N ASP A 111 10.22 8.45 -0.03
CA ASP A 111 9.83 9.86 -0.14
C ASP A 111 8.52 10.04 -0.91
N TRP A 112 8.04 11.28 -1.00
CA TRP A 112 6.78 11.66 -1.65
C TRP A 112 6.67 11.11 -3.06
N HIS A 113 5.62 10.34 -3.31
CA HIS A 113 5.30 9.74 -4.61
C HIS A 113 3.80 9.50 -4.75
N MET A 114 3.38 9.19 -5.96
CA MET A 114 2.06 8.67 -6.31
C MET A 114 2.22 7.26 -6.87
N ASP A 115 1.25 6.38 -6.63
CA ASP A 115 1.24 5.03 -7.20
C ASP A 115 0.63 5.00 -8.60
N ASN A 116 -0.09 6.06 -8.97
CA ASN A 116 -0.63 6.30 -10.29
C ASN A 116 -0.57 7.79 -10.61
N ASP A 117 0.06 8.12 -11.73
CA ASP A 117 -0.02 9.45 -12.34
C ASP A 117 -1.22 9.49 -13.28
N VAL A 118 -2.28 10.20 -12.85
CA VAL A 118 -3.51 10.33 -13.64
C VAL A 118 -3.31 11.07 -14.98
N GLN A 119 -2.20 11.79 -15.14
CA GLN A 119 -1.85 12.46 -16.39
C GLN A 119 -1.17 11.52 -17.39
N GLY A 120 -0.69 10.37 -16.93
CA GLY A 120 -0.03 9.36 -17.76
C GLY A 120 -1.02 8.60 -18.65
N LYS A 121 -0.54 8.12 -19.80
CA LYS A 121 -1.29 7.21 -20.69
C LYS A 121 -1.18 5.79 -20.15
N HIS A 122 -2.04 5.45 -19.17
CA HIS A 122 -2.07 4.10 -18.61
C HIS A 122 -3.02 3.19 -19.38
N GLN A 123 -2.51 2.02 -19.75
CA GLN A 123 -3.37 0.94 -20.28
C GLN A 123 -4.11 0.27 -19.11
N PRO A 124 -5.39 -0.09 -19.25
CA PRO A 124 -6.11 -0.85 -18.23
C PRO A 124 -5.46 -2.23 -17.98
N PRO A 125 -5.48 -2.72 -16.71
CA PRO A 125 -6.10 -2.14 -15.54
C PRO A 125 -5.28 -0.99 -14.93
N VAL A 126 -5.91 0.15 -14.71
CA VAL A 126 -5.28 1.33 -14.10
C VAL A 126 -5.40 1.25 -12.58
N ARG A 127 -4.29 1.45 -11.86
CA ARG A 127 -4.30 1.51 -10.38
C ARG A 127 -5.20 2.66 -9.92
N LYS A 128 -6.21 2.35 -9.11
CA LYS A 128 -7.17 3.34 -8.57
C LYS A 128 -7.16 3.40 -7.06
N ILE A 129 -6.93 2.27 -6.40
CA ILE A 129 -6.81 2.18 -4.94
C ILE A 129 -5.47 1.55 -4.60
N SER A 130 -4.73 2.21 -3.73
CA SER A 130 -3.54 1.69 -3.05
C SER A 130 -3.89 1.26 -1.63
N MET A 131 -3.23 0.25 -1.13
CA MET A 131 -3.36 -0.23 0.24
C MET A 131 -1.99 -0.41 0.89
N THR A 132 -1.89 0.00 2.15
CA THR A 132 -0.80 -0.40 3.04
C THR A 132 -1.39 -1.10 4.25
N LEU A 133 -0.96 -2.35 4.52
CA LEU A 133 -1.30 -3.12 5.72
C LEU A 133 -0.06 -3.26 6.58
N LEU A 134 -0.13 -2.82 7.84
CA LEU A 134 0.99 -2.90 8.77
C LEU A 134 1.12 -4.31 9.33
N LEU A 135 2.27 -4.96 9.10
CA LEU A 135 2.56 -6.31 9.60
C LEU A 135 3.32 -6.29 10.93
N SER A 136 4.21 -5.31 11.13
CA SER A 136 4.97 -5.17 12.38
C SER A 136 4.06 -4.74 13.53
N ASP A 137 4.37 -5.22 14.74
CA ASP A 137 3.84 -4.63 15.96
C ASP A 137 4.40 -3.21 16.14
N PRO A 138 3.55 -2.17 16.26
CA PRO A 138 4.00 -0.78 16.40
C PRO A 138 4.92 -0.52 17.60
N SER A 139 4.92 -1.39 18.63
CA SER A 139 5.82 -1.27 19.79
C SER A 139 7.27 -1.65 19.46
N THR A 140 7.52 -2.34 18.35
CA THR A 140 8.84 -2.88 17.97
C THR A 140 9.69 -1.94 17.13
N PHE A 141 9.14 -0.82 16.68
CA PHE A 141 9.86 0.15 15.85
C PHE A 141 9.43 1.60 16.15
N GLU A 142 10.22 2.56 15.72
CA GLU A 142 9.91 3.99 15.79
C GLU A 142 10.15 4.65 14.42
N GLY A 143 9.41 5.72 14.14
CA GLY A 143 9.39 6.33 12.81
C GLY A 143 8.63 5.48 11.80
N GLY A 144 8.92 5.63 10.51
CA GLY A 144 8.29 4.86 9.45
C GLY A 144 6.79 5.14 9.28
N GLU A 145 6.30 6.29 9.74
CA GLU A 145 4.90 6.66 9.59
C GLU A 145 4.54 6.83 8.12
N LEU A 146 3.37 6.32 7.75
CA LEU A 146 2.77 6.61 6.45
C LEU A 146 2.02 7.95 6.51
N GLU A 147 2.47 8.90 5.72
CA GLU A 147 1.81 10.20 5.54
C GLU A 147 1.13 10.24 4.18
N ILE A 148 -0.12 10.74 4.15
CA ILE A 148 -0.90 10.97 2.94
C ILE A 148 -1.28 12.45 2.91
N MET A 149 -0.90 13.17 1.85
CA MET A 149 -0.99 14.63 1.78
C MET A 149 -2.41 15.17 2.00
N SER A 150 -3.42 14.46 1.53
CA SER A 150 -4.82 14.91 1.62
C SER A 150 -5.38 14.99 3.04
N LYS A 151 -4.78 14.29 4.01
CA LYS A 151 -5.28 14.27 5.40
C LYS A 151 -4.49 15.13 6.38
N GLY A 152 -3.26 15.54 6.03
CA GLY A 152 -2.38 16.26 6.96
C GLY A 152 -2.10 15.49 8.27
N LYS A 153 -2.45 14.19 8.31
CA LYS A 153 -2.30 13.32 9.46
C LYS A 153 -1.58 12.04 9.07
N THR A 154 -0.71 11.62 9.94
CA THR A 154 -0.01 10.35 9.89
C THR A 154 -0.97 9.21 10.24
N ALA A 155 -1.02 8.16 9.42
CA ALA A 155 -1.78 6.95 9.74
C ALA A 155 -1.16 6.24 10.95
N LYS A 156 -1.96 6.06 12.01
CA LYS A 156 -1.57 5.31 13.23
C LYS A 156 -2.19 3.92 13.20
N LEU A 157 -1.68 3.06 12.33
CA LEU A 157 -2.17 1.70 12.20
C LEU A 157 -1.70 0.82 13.35
N LYS A 158 -2.60 -0.03 13.85
CA LYS A 158 -2.24 -1.18 14.68
C LYS A 158 -1.75 -2.32 13.79
N GLN A 159 -1.09 -3.32 14.37
CA GLN A 159 -0.71 -4.53 13.66
C GLN A 159 -1.94 -5.18 13.00
N GLY A 160 -1.83 -5.53 11.74
CA GLY A 160 -2.90 -6.13 10.94
C GLY A 160 -3.95 -5.15 10.40
N GLN A 161 -3.90 -3.87 10.77
CA GLN A 161 -4.77 -2.86 10.16
C GLN A 161 -4.24 -2.39 8.81
N ALA A 162 -5.16 -1.97 7.95
CA ALA A 162 -4.84 -1.41 6.65
C ALA A 162 -5.42 0.00 6.47
N ILE A 163 -4.75 0.75 5.60
CA ILE A 163 -5.25 1.99 5.05
C ILE A 163 -5.36 1.83 3.54
N PHE A 164 -6.52 2.21 3.00
CA PHE A 164 -6.80 2.29 1.57
C PHE A 164 -6.86 3.76 1.17
N PHE A 165 -6.28 4.09 0.03
CA PHE A 165 -6.30 5.46 -0.46
C PHE A 165 -6.26 5.49 -1.99
N ALA A 166 -6.75 6.58 -2.57
CA ALA A 166 -6.71 6.75 -4.02
C ALA A 166 -5.26 6.82 -4.52
N SER A 167 -4.94 6.02 -5.54
CA SER A 167 -3.54 5.81 -5.99
C SER A 167 -2.84 7.06 -6.51
N TRP A 168 -3.58 8.12 -6.84
CA TRP A 168 -3.03 9.43 -7.25
C TRP A 168 -2.72 10.37 -6.08
N LEU A 169 -3.03 9.99 -4.84
CA LEU A 169 -2.68 10.79 -3.68
C LEU A 169 -1.19 10.68 -3.38
N GLN A 170 -0.54 11.82 -3.22
CA GLN A 170 0.85 11.84 -2.78
C GLN A 170 0.95 11.31 -1.36
N HIS A 171 1.89 10.40 -1.17
CA HIS A 171 2.15 9.78 0.12
C HIS A 171 3.64 9.45 0.26
N ARG A 172 4.06 9.21 1.51
CA ARG A 172 5.43 8.81 1.83
C ARG A 172 5.47 7.90 3.06
N VAL A 173 6.56 7.16 3.20
CA VAL A 173 6.95 6.49 4.44
C VAL A 173 8.14 7.25 5.00
N LYS A 174 7.98 7.85 6.20
CA LYS A 174 9.07 8.54 6.89
C LYS A 174 10.21 7.58 7.25
N PRO A 175 11.43 8.10 7.53
CA PRO A 175 12.52 7.26 8.00
C PRO A 175 12.14 6.47 9.26
N VAL A 176 12.45 5.18 9.25
CA VAL A 176 12.43 4.34 10.45
C VAL A 176 13.63 4.76 11.31
N THR A 177 13.39 5.19 12.53
CA THR A 177 14.44 5.70 13.43
C THR A 177 14.98 4.62 14.37
N ARG A 178 14.18 3.58 14.63
CA ARG A 178 14.57 2.40 15.43
C ARG A 178 13.78 1.18 15.01
N GLY A 179 14.43 0.01 15.06
CA GLY A 179 13.78 -1.28 14.77
C GLY A 179 13.54 -1.52 13.28
N GLU A 180 12.52 -2.31 12.97
CA GLU A 180 12.20 -2.73 11.62
C GLU A 180 10.70 -2.60 11.34
N ARG A 181 10.33 -1.94 10.25
CA ARG A 181 8.94 -1.83 9.83
C ARG A 181 8.68 -2.74 8.62
N LYS A 182 7.72 -3.62 8.76
CA LYS A 182 7.28 -4.54 7.70
C LYS A 182 5.81 -4.28 7.36
N SER A 183 5.49 -4.24 6.08
CA SER A 183 4.11 -4.03 5.60
C SER A 183 3.85 -4.75 4.28
N LEU A 184 2.57 -4.95 3.96
CA LEU A 184 2.12 -5.31 2.62
C LEU A 184 1.63 -4.05 1.92
N VAL A 185 2.04 -3.89 0.67
CA VAL A 185 1.51 -2.88 -0.24
C VAL A 185 0.81 -3.62 -1.38
N MET A 186 -0.40 -3.19 -1.70
CA MET A 186 -1.17 -3.78 -2.80
C MET A 186 -1.89 -2.68 -3.58
N TRP A 187 -2.10 -2.96 -4.86
CA TRP A 187 -2.80 -2.07 -5.77
C TRP A 187 -3.98 -2.78 -6.40
N PHE A 188 -5.07 -2.04 -6.49
CA PHE A 188 -6.30 -2.49 -7.11
C PHE A 188 -6.62 -1.58 -8.28
N GLY A 189 -6.89 -2.19 -9.40
CA GLY A 189 -7.10 -1.48 -10.65
C GLY A 189 -8.46 -1.77 -11.26
N GLY A 190 -8.77 -0.95 -12.23
CA GLY A 190 -10.01 -1.03 -13.00
C GLY A 190 -9.84 -0.43 -14.39
N PRO A 191 -10.95 -0.16 -15.10
CA PRO A 191 -10.91 0.50 -16.40
C PRO A 191 -10.28 1.89 -16.28
N SER A 192 -9.93 2.50 -17.40
CA SER A 192 -9.43 3.88 -17.44
C SER A 192 -10.43 4.85 -16.78
N PHE A 193 -9.93 5.99 -16.31
CA PHE A 193 -10.81 7.09 -15.89
C PHE A 193 -11.59 7.61 -17.08
N LYS A 194 -12.87 7.92 -16.87
CA LYS A 194 -13.75 8.55 -17.88
C LYS A 194 -13.94 10.01 -17.56
#